data_f96c67118574d0726cb0c62e7e932182
#
_entry.id   f96c67118574d0726cb0c62e7e932182
#
_cell.length_a   1.000
_cell.length_b   1.000
_cell.length_c   1.000
_cell.angle_alpha   90.00
_cell.angle_beta   90.00
_cell.angle_gamma   90.00
#
_symmetry.space_group_name_H-M   'P 1'
#
loop_
_entity.id
_entity.type
_entity.pdbx_description
1 polymer ?
#
loop_
_entity_poly.entity_id
_entity_poly.type
_entity_poly.pdbx_seq_one_letter_code
_entity_poly.pdbx_strand_id
1 'polypeptide(L)'
;SYRQYILRSYASTAEVEMQRLAQDLERCKSRNFSYRAYTPTTINVGNPLKYTVTLQASSTKSLVDDGTDWVMRAVPVDDSNYTYLLNSQGLKCRNKAVAIVTLIDCGGESNGSESW
;
A
#
# COMPACT_ATOMS: atom_id res chain seq x y z
N SER A 1 23.86 1.91 -9.06
CA SER A 1 24.69 1.09 -8.17
C SER A 1 23.97 -0.21 -7.83
N TYR A 2 24.70 -1.14 -7.26
CA TYR A 2 24.14 -2.42 -6.83
C TYR A 2 23.05 -2.23 -5.78
N ARG A 3 23.26 -1.31 -4.83
CA ARG A 3 22.28 -0.99 -3.79
C ARG A 3 20.97 -0.46 -4.40
N GLN A 4 21.06 0.43 -5.38
CA GLN A 4 19.88 0.97 -6.05
C GLN A 4 19.12 -0.13 -6.80
N TYR A 5 19.83 -1.05 -7.42
CA TYR A 5 19.23 -2.20 -8.08
C TYR A 5 18.46 -3.07 -7.09
N ILE A 6 19.06 -3.36 -5.93
CA ILE A 6 18.42 -4.17 -4.89
C ILE A 6 17.17 -3.47 -4.35
N LEU A 7 17.26 -2.18 -4.03
CA LEU A 7 16.10 -1.42 -3.55
C LEU A 7 14.96 -1.41 -4.57
N ARG A 8 15.29 -1.26 -5.84
CA ARG A 8 14.30 -1.29 -6.92
C ARG A 8 13.62 -2.65 -7.01
N SER A 9 14.36 -3.72 -6.80
CA SER A 9 13.82 -5.08 -6.79
C SER A 9 12.81 -5.27 -5.65
N TYR A 10 13.12 -4.78 -4.46
CA TYR A 10 12.21 -4.85 -3.30
C TYR A 10 10.95 -4.01 -3.54
N ALA A 11 11.11 -2.81 -4.09
CA ALA A 11 9.99 -1.94 -4.43
C ALA A 11 9.07 -2.62 -5.45
N SER A 12 9.63 -3.25 -6.46
CA SER A 12 8.87 -3.97 -7.47
C SER A 12 8.05 -5.11 -6.86
N THR A 13 8.63 -5.84 -5.92
CA THR A 13 7.93 -6.91 -5.20
C THR A 13 6.74 -6.34 -4.41
N ALA A 14 6.91 -5.20 -3.76
CA ALA A 14 5.83 -4.54 -3.04
C ALA A 14 4.70 -4.11 -3.99
N GLU A 15 5.04 -3.57 -5.15
CA GLU A 15 4.05 -3.16 -6.15
C GLU A 15 3.21 -4.34 -6.63
N VAL A 16 3.84 -5.47 -6.91
CA VAL A 16 3.14 -6.68 -7.34
C VAL A 16 2.21 -7.18 -6.24
N GLU A 17 2.68 -7.20 -5.00
CA GLU A 17 1.88 -7.66 -3.87
C GLU A 17 0.67 -6.76 -3.62
N MET A 18 0.84 -5.43 -3.70
CA MET A 18 -0.26 -4.50 -3.53
C MET A 18 -1.33 -4.68 -4.60
N GLN A 19 -0.92 -4.92 -5.84
CA GLN A 19 -1.87 -5.17 -6.93
C GLN A 19 -2.61 -6.49 -6.73
N ARG A 20 -1.93 -7.52 -6.22
CA ARG A 20 -2.56 -8.80 -5.89
C ARG A 20 -3.59 -8.62 -4.78
N LEU A 21 -3.24 -7.86 -3.74
CA LEU A 21 -4.16 -7.56 -2.63
C LEU A 21 -5.38 -6.77 -3.13
N ALA A 22 -5.18 -5.83 -4.04
CA ALA A 22 -6.28 -5.06 -4.61
C ALA A 22 -7.27 -5.95 -5.34
N GLN A 23 -6.78 -6.94 -6.10
CA GLN A 23 -7.64 -7.91 -6.78
C GLN A 23 -8.39 -8.79 -5.78
N ASP A 24 -7.71 -9.23 -4.72
CA ASP A 24 -8.35 -10.01 -3.66
C ASP A 24 -9.46 -9.24 -2.97
N LEU A 25 -9.23 -7.95 -2.72
CA LEU A 25 -10.23 -7.07 -2.12
C LEU A 25 -11.48 -6.96 -3.00
N GLU A 26 -11.30 -6.82 -4.31
CA GLU A 26 -12.45 -6.76 -5.22
C GLU A 26 -13.22 -8.08 -5.26
N ARG A 27 -12.54 -9.21 -5.17
CA ARG A 27 -13.20 -10.52 -5.05
C ARG A 27 -13.99 -10.62 -3.75
N CYS A 28 -13.44 -10.12 -2.66
CA CYS A 28 -14.13 -10.08 -1.37
C CYS A 28 -15.43 -9.27 -1.47
N LYS A 29 -15.36 -8.09 -2.08
CA LYS A 29 -16.54 -7.25 -2.27
C LYS A 29 -17.58 -7.92 -3.15
N SER A 30 -17.17 -8.60 -4.22
CA SER A 30 -18.07 -9.33 -5.09
C SER A 30 -18.87 -10.39 -4.36
N ARG A 31 -18.24 -11.06 -3.40
CA ARG A 31 -18.86 -12.17 -2.64
C ARG A 31 -19.70 -11.69 -1.47
N ASN A 32 -19.27 -10.60 -0.80
CA ASN A 32 -19.82 -10.18 0.49
C ASN A 32 -20.49 -8.81 0.43
N PHE A 33 -20.50 -8.15 -0.72
CA PHE A 33 -21.02 -6.79 -0.92
C PHE A 33 -20.32 -5.74 -0.06
N SER A 34 -19.12 -6.05 0.45
CA SER A 34 -18.37 -5.20 1.38
C SER A 34 -16.94 -5.70 1.47
N TYR A 35 -16.02 -4.84 1.92
CA TYR A 35 -14.64 -5.22 2.22
C TYR A 35 -14.45 -5.63 3.69
N ARG A 36 -15.50 -5.61 4.51
CA ARG A 36 -15.39 -5.83 5.97
C ARG A 36 -14.79 -7.17 6.35
N ALA A 37 -15.08 -8.20 5.58
CA ALA A 37 -14.62 -9.56 5.87
C ALA A 37 -13.17 -9.80 5.46
N TYR A 38 -12.54 -8.85 4.79
CA TYR A 38 -11.20 -9.06 4.27
C TYR A 38 -10.15 -9.14 5.39
N THR A 39 -9.33 -10.15 5.33
CA THR A 39 -8.24 -10.39 6.28
C THR A 39 -7.11 -11.13 5.57
N PRO A 40 -5.83 -10.94 5.99
CA PRO A 40 -5.35 -10.06 7.06
C PRO A 40 -5.32 -8.58 6.63
N THR A 41 -5.18 -7.69 7.61
CA THR A 41 -5.07 -6.25 7.36
C THR A 41 -3.66 -5.71 7.59
N THR A 42 -2.73 -6.57 7.99
CA THR A 42 -1.31 -6.30 8.01
C THR A 42 -0.61 -7.44 7.29
N ILE A 43 0.12 -7.13 6.24
CA ILE A 43 0.73 -8.12 5.35
C ILE A 43 2.23 -7.86 5.29
N ASN A 44 3.02 -8.91 5.55
CA ASN A 44 4.46 -8.85 5.44
C ASN A 44 4.89 -9.30 4.04
N VAL A 45 5.79 -8.53 3.43
CA VAL A 45 6.30 -8.80 2.08
C VAL A 45 7.78 -9.11 2.17
N GLY A 46 8.15 -10.28 1.67
CA GLY A 46 9.53 -10.73 1.62
C GLY A 46 9.97 -11.54 2.83
N ASN A 47 10.98 -12.37 2.63
CA ASN A 47 11.64 -13.16 3.67
C ASN A 47 13.14 -13.21 3.35
N PRO A 48 13.99 -12.44 4.05
CA PRO A 48 13.66 -11.51 5.16
C PRO A 48 12.69 -10.40 4.74
N LEU A 49 12.01 -9.82 5.74
CA LEU A 49 11.01 -8.78 5.54
C LEU A 49 11.58 -7.59 4.76
N LYS A 50 10.86 -7.15 3.73
CA LYS A 50 11.25 -5.99 2.90
C LYS A 50 10.25 -4.85 3.00
N TYR A 51 8.97 -5.17 3.11
CA TYR A 51 7.88 -4.20 3.22
C TYR A 51 6.81 -4.71 4.17
N THR A 52 6.10 -3.78 4.81
CA THR A 52 4.87 -4.09 5.56
C THR A 52 3.74 -3.31 4.94
N VAL A 53 2.67 -4.00 4.55
CA VAL A 53 1.48 -3.38 3.99
C VAL A 53 0.40 -3.35 5.07
N THR A 54 -0.17 -2.18 5.31
CA THR A 54 -1.32 -2.01 6.21
C THR A 54 -2.54 -1.64 5.40
N LEU A 55 -3.70 -2.10 5.84
CA LEU A 55 -4.95 -2.00 5.10
C LEU A 55 -6.05 -1.47 6.04
N GLN A 56 -6.70 -0.38 5.62
CA GLN A 56 -7.79 0.24 6.38
C GLN A 56 -8.90 0.67 5.42
N ALA A 57 -10.06 1.06 5.95
CA ALA A 57 -11.13 1.63 5.14
C ALA A 57 -10.79 3.06 4.72
N SER A 58 -10.21 3.82 5.65
CA SER A 58 -9.85 5.23 5.44
C SER A 58 -8.75 5.60 6.43
N SER A 59 -8.37 6.88 6.45
CA SER A 59 -7.40 7.39 7.41
C SER A 59 -7.86 7.26 8.87
N THR A 60 -9.17 7.10 9.09
CA THR A 60 -9.75 7.10 10.45
C THR A 60 -10.50 5.83 10.81
N LYS A 61 -10.77 4.93 9.85
CA LYS A 61 -11.62 3.75 10.09
C LYS A 61 -10.97 2.48 9.58
N SER A 62 -11.18 1.39 10.33
CA SER A 62 -10.78 0.05 9.91
C SER A 62 -11.78 -0.53 8.92
N LEU A 63 -11.40 -1.60 8.21
CA LEU A 63 -12.31 -2.30 7.29
C LEU A 63 -13.54 -2.86 8.01
N VAL A 64 -13.36 -3.31 9.25
CA VAL A 64 -14.47 -3.84 10.04
C VAL A 64 -15.50 -2.76 10.32
N ASP A 65 -15.06 -1.54 10.57
CA ASP A 65 -15.94 -0.42 10.91
C ASP A 65 -16.60 0.20 9.68
N ASP A 66 -15.92 0.18 8.52
CA ASP A 66 -16.46 0.74 7.29
C ASP A 66 -15.94 -0.07 6.11
N GLY A 67 -16.83 -0.84 5.51
CA GLY A 67 -16.46 -1.74 4.41
C GLY A 67 -16.74 -1.19 3.02
N THR A 68 -16.91 0.12 2.85
CA THR A 68 -17.26 0.70 1.54
C THR A 68 -16.06 1.00 0.66
N ASP A 69 -14.91 1.28 1.26
CA ASP A 69 -13.67 1.58 0.55
C ASP A 69 -12.49 0.96 1.27
N TRP A 70 -11.33 1.00 0.62
CA TRP A 70 -10.08 0.56 1.22
C TRP A 70 -8.92 1.46 0.79
N VAL A 71 -7.91 1.51 1.64
CA VAL A 71 -6.61 2.14 1.36
C VAL A 71 -5.52 1.25 1.92
N MET A 72 -4.46 1.06 1.17
CA MET A 72 -3.28 0.33 1.65
C MET A 72 -2.04 1.18 1.52
N ARG A 73 -1.17 1.05 2.52
CA ARG A 73 0.10 1.76 2.61
C ARG A 73 1.19 0.73 2.82
N ALA A 74 2.20 0.74 1.96
CA ALA A 74 3.34 -0.18 2.04
C ALA A 74 4.58 0.59 2.47
N VAL A 75 5.12 0.21 3.63
CA VAL A 75 6.28 0.88 4.23
C VAL A 75 7.49 -0.03 4.13
N PRO A 76 8.62 0.47 3.58
CA PRO A 76 9.83 -0.33 3.45
C PRO A 76 10.56 -0.46 4.79
N VAL A 77 11.26 -1.57 4.96
CA VAL A 77 12.20 -1.75 6.07
C VAL A 77 13.37 -0.76 5.92
N ASP A 78 13.85 -0.60 4.69
CA ASP A 78 14.90 0.39 4.37
C ASP A 78 14.22 1.71 3.98
N ASP A 79 14.32 2.72 4.83
CA ASP A 79 13.63 4.00 4.66
C ASP A 79 14.19 4.84 3.50
N SER A 80 15.24 4.37 2.82
CA SER A 80 15.71 4.98 1.57
C SER A 80 14.86 4.57 0.37
N ASN A 81 13.99 3.56 0.54
CA ASN A 81 13.14 3.06 -0.53
C ASN A 81 11.78 3.78 -0.53
N TYR A 82 11.00 3.56 -1.58
CA TYR A 82 9.67 4.15 -1.72
C TYR A 82 8.69 3.62 -0.69
N THR A 83 7.88 4.51 -0.13
CA THR A 83 6.64 4.17 0.58
C THR A 83 5.50 4.34 -0.42
N TYR A 84 4.59 3.37 -0.46
CA TYR A 84 3.54 3.28 -1.47
C TYR A 84 2.16 3.50 -0.87
N LEU A 85 1.27 4.07 -1.68
CA LEU A 85 -0.14 4.23 -1.35
C LEU A 85 -0.99 3.78 -2.54
N LEU A 86 -2.03 3.03 -2.24
CA LEU A 86 -3.00 2.55 -3.22
C LEU A 86 -4.37 2.53 -2.57
N ASN A 87 -5.41 3.02 -3.24
CA ASN A 87 -6.76 2.96 -2.67
C ASN A 87 -7.81 2.52 -3.70
N SER A 88 -9.02 2.25 -3.21
CA SER A 88 -10.13 1.78 -4.02
C SER A 88 -10.66 2.81 -5.00
N GLN A 89 -10.26 4.07 -4.85
CA GLN A 89 -10.73 5.17 -5.70
C GLN A 89 -9.74 5.50 -6.82
N GLY A 90 -8.70 4.70 -6.98
CA GLY A 90 -7.76 4.83 -8.08
C GLY A 90 -6.50 5.63 -7.76
N LEU A 91 -6.33 6.08 -6.53
CA LEU A 91 -5.08 6.73 -6.14
C LEU A 91 -3.96 5.70 -6.11
N LYS A 92 -2.84 6.04 -6.72
CA LYS A 92 -1.72 5.12 -6.89
C LYS A 92 -0.45 5.97 -6.95
N CYS A 93 0.17 6.16 -5.78
CA CYS A 93 1.32 7.05 -5.66
C CYS A 93 2.38 6.47 -4.73
N ARG A 94 3.56 7.05 -4.76
CA ARG A 94 4.69 6.68 -3.91
C ARG A 94 5.56 7.89 -3.62
N ASN A 95 6.36 7.80 -2.56
CA ASN A 95 7.32 8.84 -2.20
C ASN A 95 8.44 8.20 -1.39
N LYS A 96 9.69 8.62 -1.63
CA LYS A 96 10.84 8.15 -0.84
C LYS A 96 10.85 8.72 0.57
N ALA A 97 10.09 9.77 0.84
CA ALA A 97 9.97 10.37 2.16
C ALA A 97 8.79 9.70 2.89
N VAL A 98 9.08 8.71 3.72
CA VAL A 98 8.05 7.92 4.41
C VAL A 98 7.11 8.78 5.24
N ALA A 99 7.62 9.84 5.87
CA ALA A 99 6.82 10.72 6.73
C ALA A 99 5.78 11.53 5.95
N ILE A 100 5.97 11.71 4.64
CA ILE A 100 5.04 12.47 3.79
C ILE A 100 3.87 11.61 3.33
N VAL A 101 4.06 10.28 3.23
CA VAL A 101 3.01 9.38 2.78
C VAL A 101 2.06 9.09 3.93
N THR A 102 0.82 9.55 3.79
CA THR A 102 -0.25 9.28 4.75
C THR A 102 -1.21 8.26 4.14
N LEU A 103 -2.34 8.02 4.82
CA LEU A 103 -3.39 7.18 4.22
C LEU A 103 -4.31 7.98 3.27
N ILE A 104 -4.00 9.26 3.06
CA ILE A 104 -4.77 10.15 2.21
C ILE A 104 -4.04 10.42 0.89
N ASP A 105 -2.73 10.71 0.95
CA ASP A 105 -1.94 11.01 -0.24
C ASP A 105 -0.45 10.82 0.02
N CYS A 106 0.35 11.04 -1.01
CA CYS A 106 1.82 10.94 -0.96
C CYS A 106 2.48 12.32 -0.95
N GLY A 107 1.76 13.37 -0.57
CA GLY A 107 2.22 14.74 -0.72
C GLY A 107 2.06 15.21 -2.16
N GLY A 108 2.52 16.42 -2.47
CA GLY A 108 2.48 16.94 -3.83
C GLY A 108 3.71 16.54 -4.63
N GLU A 109 3.68 16.77 -5.94
CA GLU A 109 4.83 16.52 -6.82
C GLU A 109 6.05 17.30 -6.36
N SER A 110 5.87 18.51 -5.85
CA SER A 110 6.96 19.34 -5.32
C SER A 110 7.62 18.71 -4.09
N ASN A 111 6.96 17.78 -3.42
CA ASN A 111 7.47 17.06 -2.24
C ASN A 111 7.91 15.63 -2.58
N GLY A 112 8.01 15.29 -3.85
CA GLY A 112 8.55 14.01 -4.30
C GLY A 112 7.52 12.93 -4.59
N SER A 113 6.22 13.26 -4.61
CA SER A 113 5.18 12.30 -4.99
C SER A 113 5.33 11.90 -6.45
N GLU A 114 5.22 10.61 -6.71
CA GLU A 114 5.26 10.01 -8.04
C GLU A 114 4.10 9.03 -8.18
N SER A 115 3.59 8.88 -9.39
CA SER A 115 2.66 7.75 -9.68
C SER A 115 3.44 6.50 -10.04
N TRP A 116 2.77 5.35 -9.99
CA TRP A 116 3.42 4.08 -10.32
C TRP A 116 2.50 3.04 -10.96
#